data_22733c10fa99a417511284892c75b445
#
_entry.id   22733c10fa99a417511284892c75b445
#
_cell.length_a   1.000
_cell.length_b   1.000
_cell.length_c   1.000
_cell.angle_alpha   90.00
_cell.angle_beta   90.00
_cell.angle_gamma   90.00
#
_symmetry.space_group_name_H-M   'P 1'
#
loop_
_entity.id
_entity.type
_entity.pdbx_description
1 polymer ?
#
loop_
_entity_poly.entity_id
_entity_poly.type
_entity_poly.pdbx_seq_one_letter_code
_entity_poly.pdbx_strand_id
1 'polypeptide(L)'
;VALQNLKWLRVAQRVHYLPREVARVERLWFDRRPLGALWWGLAAVFVLLSVQGAAWLGMPELAWAAVIAPLFILPTPWKLPFRGVTSPLSWTPRAVRAYAGILLAQVLVGVLTVYLLGPAGVLIPILFTANLADLALGFLWYLERNLSMTFVRQAQRRLKKVNPTVVAITGSYGKTSTKGYVAHIVGGAIGTMASPASFNNLMGLSRTINEHLVAGTSVFVAEMGMNAEGRIRELTNWFPPNIAAITVIGEAHMERLG
;
A
#
# COMPACT_ATOMS: atom_id res chain seq x y z
N VAL A 1 13.35 -6.94 -15.65
CA VAL A 1 12.66 -7.32 -14.41
C VAL A 1 12.91 -6.29 -13.31
N ALA A 2 14.17 -6.05 -12.88
CA ALA A 2 14.46 -5.09 -11.80
C ALA A 2 13.85 -3.69 -12.04
N LEU A 3 14.02 -3.13 -13.23
CA LEU A 3 13.45 -1.83 -13.59
C LEU A 3 11.91 -1.84 -13.55
N GLN A 4 11.28 -2.91 -14.01
CA GLN A 4 9.83 -3.10 -13.97
C GLN A 4 9.35 -3.18 -12.53
N ASN A 5 10.04 -3.94 -11.69
CA ASN A 5 9.73 -4.02 -10.26
C ASN A 5 9.82 -2.67 -9.55
N LEU A 6 10.82 -1.84 -9.87
CA LEU A 6 10.94 -0.49 -9.32
C LEU A 6 9.78 0.42 -9.74
N LYS A 7 9.30 0.30 -10.97
CA LYS A 7 8.13 1.05 -11.44
C LYS A 7 6.86 0.67 -10.65
N TRP A 8 6.62 -0.63 -10.48
CA TRP A 8 5.47 -1.12 -9.74
C TRP A 8 5.59 -0.87 -8.23
N LEU A 9 6.81 -0.94 -7.67
CA LEU A 9 7.05 -0.56 -6.29
C LEU A 9 6.72 0.92 -6.04
N ARG A 10 7.08 1.80 -6.98
CA ARG A 10 6.71 3.22 -6.89
C ARG A 10 5.20 3.41 -6.96
N VAL A 11 4.50 2.67 -7.81
CA VAL A 11 3.03 2.67 -7.85
C VAL A 11 2.49 2.22 -6.49
N ALA A 12 2.99 1.09 -5.96
CA ALA A 12 2.59 0.59 -4.65
C ALA A 12 2.78 1.64 -3.54
N GLN A 13 3.89 2.37 -3.56
CA GLN A 13 4.17 3.43 -2.60
C GLN A 13 3.16 4.58 -2.71
N ARG A 14 2.80 5.00 -3.93
CA ARG A 14 1.81 6.06 -4.16
C ARG A 14 0.40 5.67 -3.72
N VAL A 15 0.03 4.40 -3.85
CA VAL A 15 -1.25 3.86 -3.38
C VAL A 15 -1.17 3.34 -1.94
N HIS A 16 -0.16 3.79 -1.17
CA HIS A 16 0.04 3.44 0.24
C HIS A 16 0.16 1.94 0.52
N TYR A 17 0.68 1.17 -0.44
CA TYR A 17 0.84 -0.29 -0.37
C TYR A 17 -0.49 -1.03 -0.12
N LEU A 18 -1.59 -0.48 -0.62
CA LEU A 18 -2.89 -1.15 -0.54
C LEU A 18 -2.94 -2.31 -1.54
N PRO A 19 -3.39 -3.50 -1.11
CA PRO A 19 -3.58 -4.64 -2.00
C PRO A 19 -4.61 -4.33 -3.11
N ARG A 20 -4.44 -4.93 -4.28
CA ARG A 20 -5.26 -4.79 -5.50
C ARG A 20 -5.17 -3.45 -6.23
N GLU A 21 -4.49 -2.46 -5.65
CA GLU A 21 -4.36 -1.14 -6.28
C GLU A 21 -3.29 -1.12 -7.39
N VAL A 22 -2.25 -1.95 -7.28
CA VAL A 22 -1.19 -2.02 -8.31
C VAL A 22 -1.76 -2.63 -9.59
N ALA A 23 -2.48 -3.75 -9.50
CA ALA A 23 -3.14 -4.37 -10.65
C ALA A 23 -4.27 -3.50 -11.23
N ARG A 24 -4.94 -2.69 -10.40
CA ARG A 24 -5.90 -1.68 -10.89
C ARG A 24 -5.21 -0.63 -11.75
N VAL A 25 -4.07 -0.10 -11.30
CA VAL A 25 -3.28 0.87 -12.08
C VAL A 25 -2.75 0.24 -13.36
N GLU A 26 -2.35 -1.04 -13.33
CA GLU A 26 -1.93 -1.79 -14.52
C GLU A 26 -3.06 -1.87 -15.55
N ARG A 27 -4.28 -2.25 -15.15
CA ARG A 27 -5.45 -2.28 -16.04
C ARG A 27 -5.71 -0.92 -16.68
N LEU A 28 -5.76 0.15 -15.88
CA LEU A 28 -5.95 1.52 -16.39
C LEU A 28 -4.81 1.94 -17.33
N TRP A 29 -3.60 1.42 -17.13
CA TRP A 29 -2.49 1.70 -18.01
C TRP A 29 -2.67 1.02 -19.37
N PHE A 30 -3.13 -0.25 -19.41
CA PHE A 30 -3.46 -0.95 -20.65
C PHE A 30 -4.63 -0.32 -21.39
N ASP A 31 -5.71 0.05 -20.69
CA ASP A 31 -6.88 0.70 -21.29
C ASP A 31 -6.49 2.00 -22.00
N ARG A 32 -5.58 2.75 -21.44
CA ARG A 32 -5.09 4.02 -22.03
C ARG A 32 -3.99 3.84 -23.06
N ARG A 33 -3.39 2.66 -23.16
CA ARG A 33 -2.20 2.39 -23.99
C ARG A 33 -2.21 0.99 -24.60
N PRO A 34 -3.11 0.72 -25.57
CA PRO A 34 -3.27 -0.61 -26.16
C PRO A 34 -1.99 -1.12 -26.85
N LEU A 35 -1.08 -0.23 -27.31
CA LEU A 35 0.23 -0.63 -27.84
C LEU A 35 1.10 -1.36 -26.82
N GLY A 36 0.85 -1.21 -25.50
CA GLY A 36 1.51 -2.00 -24.48
C GLY A 36 1.20 -3.49 -24.57
N ALA A 37 -0.05 -3.83 -24.90
CA ALA A 37 -0.48 -5.21 -25.12
C ALA A 37 0.19 -5.85 -26.35
N LEU A 38 0.52 -5.07 -27.38
CA LEU A 38 1.23 -5.56 -28.55
C LEU A 38 2.60 -6.14 -28.18
N TRP A 39 3.36 -5.48 -27.30
CA TRP A 39 4.66 -5.96 -26.87
C TRP A 39 4.55 -7.26 -26.08
N TRP A 40 3.51 -7.43 -25.27
CA TRP A 40 3.23 -8.67 -24.60
C TRP A 40 2.84 -9.78 -25.58
N GLY A 41 2.03 -9.44 -26.58
CA GLY A 41 1.71 -10.36 -27.68
C GLY A 41 2.96 -10.83 -28.44
N LEU A 42 3.86 -9.90 -28.78
CA LEU A 42 5.14 -10.23 -29.44
C LEU A 42 6.02 -11.15 -28.57
N ALA A 43 6.09 -10.90 -27.26
CA ALA A 43 6.82 -11.77 -26.34
C ALA A 43 6.21 -13.18 -26.30
N ALA A 44 4.88 -13.29 -26.24
CA ALA A 44 4.19 -14.58 -26.25
C ALA A 44 4.42 -15.36 -27.55
N VAL A 45 4.30 -14.67 -28.70
CA VAL A 45 4.59 -15.27 -30.02
C VAL A 45 6.02 -15.74 -30.10
N PHE A 46 6.99 -14.94 -29.64
CA PHE A 46 8.39 -15.33 -29.62
C PHE A 46 8.66 -16.58 -28.78
N VAL A 47 8.01 -16.69 -27.61
CA VAL A 47 8.09 -17.89 -26.76
C VAL A 47 7.52 -19.10 -27.47
N LEU A 48 6.32 -18.97 -28.07
CA LEU A 48 5.68 -20.06 -28.80
C LEU A 48 6.56 -20.55 -29.95
N LEU A 49 7.13 -19.64 -30.75
CA LEU A 49 8.01 -19.98 -31.84
C LEU A 49 9.31 -20.65 -31.35
N SER A 50 9.88 -20.20 -30.24
CA SER A 50 11.07 -20.79 -29.66
C SER A 50 10.83 -22.23 -29.19
N VAL A 51 9.71 -22.46 -28.50
CA VAL A 51 9.36 -23.79 -27.97
C VAL A 51 8.95 -24.74 -29.08
N GLN A 52 8.09 -24.31 -30.00
CA GLN A 52 7.66 -25.15 -31.13
C GLN A 52 8.81 -25.42 -32.12
N GLY A 53 9.64 -24.39 -32.42
CA GLY A 53 10.82 -24.55 -33.26
C GLY A 53 11.81 -25.57 -32.67
N ALA A 54 12.04 -25.51 -31.36
CA ALA A 54 12.87 -26.48 -30.66
C ALA A 54 12.35 -27.92 -30.80
N ALA A 55 11.05 -28.12 -30.64
CA ALA A 55 10.40 -29.42 -30.78
C ALA A 55 10.46 -29.93 -32.24
N TRP A 56 10.23 -29.04 -33.22
CA TRP A 56 10.20 -29.42 -34.63
C TRP A 56 11.57 -29.76 -35.20
N LEU A 57 12.62 -29.08 -34.72
CA LEU A 57 14.00 -29.30 -35.12
C LEU A 57 14.72 -30.39 -34.30
N GLY A 58 14.08 -30.95 -33.27
CA GLY A 58 14.72 -31.88 -32.34
C GLY A 58 15.86 -31.28 -31.52
N MET A 59 15.86 -29.94 -31.36
CA MET A 59 16.91 -29.19 -30.67
C MET A 59 16.34 -28.54 -29.39
N PRO A 60 16.27 -29.27 -28.28
CA PRO A 60 15.63 -28.77 -27.04
C PRO A 60 16.33 -27.49 -26.51
N GLU A 61 17.59 -27.29 -26.84
CA GLU A 61 18.35 -26.08 -26.44
C GLU A 61 17.76 -24.80 -27.00
N LEU A 62 17.10 -24.86 -28.18
CA LEU A 62 16.44 -23.70 -28.78
C LEU A 62 15.27 -23.18 -27.93
N ALA A 63 14.66 -24.03 -27.11
CA ALA A 63 13.61 -23.60 -26.21
C ALA A 63 14.11 -22.55 -25.18
N TRP A 64 15.40 -22.56 -24.85
CA TRP A 64 16.01 -21.56 -23.98
C TRP A 64 16.06 -20.16 -24.61
N ALA A 65 15.90 -20.05 -25.93
CA ALA A 65 15.72 -18.74 -26.57
C ALA A 65 14.52 -17.97 -26.01
N ALA A 66 13.52 -18.68 -25.47
CA ALA A 66 12.37 -18.08 -24.79
C ALA A 66 12.78 -17.13 -23.62
N VAL A 67 13.98 -17.34 -23.03
CA VAL A 67 14.53 -16.48 -21.98
C VAL A 67 14.81 -15.05 -22.49
N ILE A 68 14.93 -14.86 -23.82
CA ILE A 68 15.08 -13.54 -24.43
C ILE A 68 13.75 -12.77 -24.50
N ALA A 69 12.61 -13.47 -24.47
CA ALA A 69 11.28 -12.86 -24.55
C ALA A 69 11.03 -11.71 -23.54
N PRO A 70 11.54 -11.76 -22.29
CA PRO A 70 11.48 -10.63 -21.38
C PRO A 70 12.00 -9.31 -21.93
N LEU A 71 12.95 -9.30 -22.87
CA LEU A 71 13.47 -8.08 -23.48
C LEU A 71 12.37 -7.27 -24.21
N PHE A 72 11.36 -7.94 -24.77
CA PHE A 72 10.22 -7.29 -25.41
C PHE A 72 9.29 -6.61 -24.40
N ILE A 73 9.30 -7.08 -23.15
CA ILE A 73 8.42 -6.60 -22.07
C ILE A 73 9.14 -5.57 -21.17
N LEU A 74 10.49 -5.58 -21.15
CA LEU A 74 11.30 -4.68 -20.32
C LEU A 74 10.89 -3.20 -20.38
N PRO A 75 10.52 -2.64 -21.56
CA PRO A 75 10.10 -1.25 -21.63
C PRO A 75 8.76 -0.99 -20.94
N THR A 76 7.93 -2.04 -20.73
CA THR A 76 6.60 -1.88 -20.11
C THR A 76 6.70 -1.81 -18.59
N PRO A 77 5.84 -1.04 -17.91
CA PRO A 77 4.90 -0.05 -18.46
C PRO A 77 5.62 1.22 -18.97
N TRP A 78 5.37 1.52 -20.25
CA TRP A 78 5.98 2.70 -20.90
C TRP A 78 5.45 3.99 -20.30
N LYS A 79 6.33 5.04 -20.21
CA LYS A 79 6.01 6.34 -19.63
C LYS A 79 5.53 6.28 -18.16
N LEU A 80 5.73 5.18 -17.46
CA LEU A 80 5.61 5.11 -16.01
C LEU A 80 7.03 5.28 -15.43
N PRO A 81 7.37 6.47 -14.92
CA PRO A 81 8.71 6.72 -14.43
C PRO A 81 8.88 6.11 -13.04
N PHE A 82 10.05 5.54 -12.75
CA PHE A 82 10.43 5.14 -11.39
C PHE A 82 11.02 6.32 -10.59
N ARG A 83 11.54 7.34 -11.29
CA ARG A 83 11.93 8.64 -10.75
C ARG A 83 10.88 9.65 -11.17
N GLY A 84 10.01 10.07 -10.32
CA GLY A 84 8.98 11.06 -10.65
C GLY A 84 9.28 12.40 -9.99
N VAL A 85 8.90 13.50 -10.64
CA VAL A 85 9.07 14.86 -10.11
C VAL A 85 8.24 15.06 -8.85
N THR A 86 7.00 14.56 -8.85
CA THR A 86 6.03 14.81 -7.77
C THR A 86 6.07 13.81 -6.61
N SER A 87 6.59 12.61 -6.82
CA SER A 87 6.74 11.60 -5.77
C SER A 87 7.77 10.56 -6.22
N PRO A 88 9.06 10.83 -6.00
CA PRO A 88 10.11 9.88 -6.29
C PRO A 88 9.98 8.64 -5.41
N LEU A 89 10.49 7.50 -5.87
CA LEU A 89 10.59 6.30 -5.05
C LEU A 89 11.52 6.60 -3.86
N SER A 90 11.03 6.40 -2.65
CA SER A 90 11.84 6.49 -1.42
C SER A 90 12.00 5.11 -0.79
N TRP A 91 13.24 4.77 -0.43
CA TRP A 91 13.58 3.50 0.20
C TRP A 91 13.28 3.51 1.70
N THR A 92 12.01 3.40 2.03
CA THR A 92 11.60 3.19 3.41
C THR A 92 11.74 1.70 3.80
N PRO A 93 11.81 1.34 5.10
CA PRO A 93 11.82 -0.07 5.51
C PRO A 93 10.63 -0.87 4.95
N ARG A 94 9.49 -0.21 4.76
CA ARG A 94 8.31 -0.81 4.13
C ARG A 94 8.51 -1.05 2.64
N ALA A 95 9.14 -0.11 1.93
CA ALA A 95 9.48 -0.26 0.51
C ALA A 95 10.46 -1.42 0.29
N VAL A 96 11.46 -1.57 1.16
CA VAL A 96 12.41 -2.69 1.11
C VAL A 96 11.71 -4.03 1.29
N ARG A 97 10.84 -4.15 2.31
CA ARG A 97 10.07 -5.38 2.52
C ARG A 97 9.13 -5.69 1.34
N ALA A 98 8.46 -4.67 0.80
CA ALA A 98 7.60 -4.83 -0.37
C ALA A 98 8.40 -5.31 -1.60
N TYR A 99 9.55 -4.72 -1.86
CA TYR A 99 10.43 -5.12 -2.96
C TYR A 99 10.94 -6.56 -2.80
N ALA A 100 11.39 -6.92 -1.60
CA ALA A 100 11.81 -8.29 -1.29
C ALA A 100 10.65 -9.30 -1.46
N GLY A 101 9.45 -8.94 -1.03
CA GLY A 101 8.24 -9.76 -1.22
C GLY A 101 7.88 -9.97 -2.70
N ILE A 102 7.99 -8.93 -3.52
CA ILE A 102 7.78 -9.01 -4.97
C ILE A 102 8.80 -9.95 -5.61
N LEU A 103 10.10 -9.77 -5.28
CA LEU A 103 11.16 -10.64 -5.79
C LEU A 103 10.95 -12.10 -5.38
N LEU A 104 10.62 -12.35 -4.12
CA LEU A 104 10.35 -13.71 -3.62
C LEU A 104 9.18 -14.34 -4.36
N ALA A 105 8.07 -13.63 -4.53
CA ALA A 105 6.91 -14.11 -5.28
C ALA A 105 7.28 -14.44 -6.74
N GLN A 106 8.08 -13.59 -7.40
CA GLN A 106 8.55 -13.83 -8.76
C GLN A 106 9.47 -15.04 -8.86
N VAL A 107 10.39 -15.23 -7.91
CA VAL A 107 11.27 -16.39 -7.87
C VAL A 107 10.48 -17.67 -7.68
N LEU A 108 9.55 -17.70 -6.70
CA LEU A 108 8.74 -18.89 -6.41
C LEU A 108 7.86 -19.27 -7.61
N VAL A 109 7.17 -18.29 -8.20
CA VAL A 109 6.35 -18.53 -9.39
C VAL A 109 7.22 -18.89 -10.58
N GLY A 110 8.38 -18.26 -10.76
CA GLY A 110 9.31 -18.55 -11.84
C GLY A 110 9.86 -19.99 -11.76
N VAL A 111 10.30 -20.42 -10.59
CA VAL A 111 10.77 -21.81 -10.38
C VAL A 111 9.64 -22.81 -10.70
N LEU A 112 8.44 -22.56 -10.17
CA LEU A 112 7.29 -23.43 -10.41
C LEU A 112 6.92 -23.49 -11.90
N THR A 113 6.84 -22.34 -12.57
CA THR A 113 6.43 -22.28 -13.98
C THR A 113 7.50 -22.83 -14.92
N VAL A 114 8.79 -22.65 -14.62
CA VAL A 114 9.87 -23.28 -15.37
C VAL A 114 9.87 -24.81 -15.18
N TYR A 115 9.59 -25.29 -13.97
CA TYR A 115 9.45 -26.72 -13.71
C TYR A 115 8.29 -27.35 -14.51
N LEU A 116 7.14 -26.63 -14.58
CA LEU A 116 5.94 -27.15 -15.25
C LEU A 116 5.95 -26.96 -16.76
N LEU A 117 6.51 -25.86 -17.27
CA LEU A 117 6.40 -25.40 -18.66
C LEU A 117 7.76 -25.33 -19.37
N GLY A 118 8.83 -25.76 -18.70
CA GLY A 118 10.18 -25.59 -19.22
C GLY A 118 10.58 -24.11 -19.35
N PRO A 119 11.53 -23.76 -20.24
CA PRO A 119 12.06 -22.39 -20.37
C PRO A 119 11.02 -21.31 -20.63
N ALA A 120 9.89 -21.67 -21.27
CA ALA A 120 8.78 -20.75 -21.50
C ALA A 120 8.16 -20.21 -20.21
N GLY A 121 8.26 -20.97 -19.12
CA GLY A 121 7.73 -20.59 -17.81
C GLY A 121 8.34 -19.30 -17.23
N VAL A 122 9.54 -18.90 -17.66
CA VAL A 122 10.21 -17.68 -17.20
C VAL A 122 9.39 -16.41 -17.53
N LEU A 123 8.52 -16.46 -18.53
CA LEU A 123 7.71 -15.35 -18.97
C LEU A 123 6.58 -15.02 -17.98
N ILE A 124 6.03 -16.04 -17.31
CA ILE A 124 4.86 -15.89 -16.44
C ILE A 124 5.08 -14.86 -15.32
N PRO A 125 6.11 -14.97 -14.45
CA PRO A 125 6.31 -13.99 -13.37
C PRO A 125 6.62 -12.58 -13.88
N ILE A 126 7.06 -12.43 -15.11
CA ILE A 126 7.39 -11.12 -15.72
C ILE A 126 6.11 -10.47 -16.25
N LEU A 127 5.26 -11.24 -16.94
CA LEU A 127 3.96 -10.78 -17.41
C LEU A 127 3.06 -10.37 -16.23
N PHE A 128 3.02 -11.16 -15.18
CA PHE A 128 2.16 -10.94 -14.03
C PHE A 128 2.82 -10.19 -12.88
N THR A 129 3.86 -9.37 -13.16
CA THR A 129 4.59 -8.62 -12.11
C THR A 129 3.68 -7.77 -11.23
N ALA A 130 2.71 -7.06 -11.79
CA ALA A 130 1.80 -6.23 -11.02
C ALA A 130 0.86 -7.06 -10.13
N ASN A 131 0.40 -8.19 -10.62
CA ASN A 131 -0.44 -9.12 -9.86
C ASN A 131 0.37 -9.78 -8.73
N LEU A 132 1.62 -10.16 -9.00
CA LEU A 132 2.52 -10.71 -7.99
C LEU A 132 2.90 -9.64 -6.95
N ALA A 133 3.03 -8.39 -7.36
CA ALA A 133 3.20 -7.28 -6.43
C ALA A 133 1.98 -7.14 -5.51
N ASP A 134 0.76 -7.20 -6.05
CA ASP A 134 -0.45 -7.14 -5.22
C ASP A 134 -0.58 -8.36 -4.29
N LEU A 135 -0.21 -9.56 -4.74
CA LEU A 135 -0.18 -10.76 -3.89
C LEU A 135 0.80 -10.58 -2.73
N ALA A 136 2.03 -10.15 -3.02
CA ALA A 136 3.06 -9.89 -2.02
C ALA A 136 2.62 -8.79 -1.04
N LEU A 137 2.02 -7.70 -1.54
CA LEU A 137 1.49 -6.62 -0.71
C LEU A 137 0.32 -7.08 0.16
N GLY A 138 -0.56 -7.94 -0.35
CA GLY A 138 -1.67 -8.52 0.42
C GLY A 138 -1.18 -9.35 1.58
N PHE A 139 -0.17 -10.20 1.35
CA PHE A 139 0.46 -11.01 2.38
C PHE A 139 1.17 -10.13 3.43
N LEU A 140 1.98 -9.17 2.98
CA LEU A 140 2.68 -8.23 3.86
C LEU A 140 1.69 -7.38 4.67
N TRP A 141 0.60 -6.90 4.05
CA TRP A 141 -0.44 -6.16 4.75
C TRP A 141 -1.07 -6.99 5.87
N TYR A 142 -1.37 -8.26 5.60
CA TYR A 142 -1.91 -9.17 6.61
C TYR A 142 -0.93 -9.38 7.78
N LEU A 143 0.36 -9.61 7.48
CA LEU A 143 1.40 -9.74 8.50
C LEU A 143 1.59 -8.44 9.30
N GLU A 144 1.73 -7.32 8.62
CA GLU A 144 1.91 -6.01 9.25
C GLU A 144 0.70 -5.63 10.11
N ARG A 145 -0.52 -5.92 9.65
CA ARG A 145 -1.74 -5.69 10.41
C ARG A 145 -1.74 -6.51 11.70
N ASN A 146 -1.42 -7.78 11.65
CA ASN A 146 -1.41 -8.65 12.82
C ASN A 146 -0.34 -8.21 13.84
N LEU A 147 0.86 -7.88 13.39
CA LEU A 147 1.93 -7.34 14.23
C LEU A 147 1.55 -5.99 14.84
N SER A 148 0.93 -5.13 14.06
CA SER A 148 0.48 -3.81 14.50
C SER A 148 -0.65 -3.87 15.53
N MET A 149 -1.49 -4.91 15.49
CA MET A 149 -2.62 -5.05 16.41
C MET A 149 -2.19 -5.20 17.87
N THR A 150 -1.01 -5.74 18.13
CA THR A 150 -0.45 -5.78 19.48
C THR A 150 -0.21 -4.37 20.02
N PHE A 151 0.34 -3.50 19.18
CA PHE A 151 0.60 -2.09 19.51
C PHE A 151 -0.71 -1.29 19.69
N VAL A 152 -1.73 -1.56 18.88
CA VAL A 152 -3.06 -0.97 19.02
C VAL A 152 -3.75 -1.41 20.31
N ARG A 153 -3.66 -2.71 20.66
CA ARG A 153 -4.20 -3.24 21.91
C ARG A 153 -3.49 -2.64 23.14
N GLN A 154 -2.18 -2.41 23.05
CA GLN A 154 -1.43 -1.72 24.09
C GLN A 154 -1.95 -0.29 24.29
N ALA A 155 -2.15 0.46 23.22
CA ALA A 155 -2.72 1.80 23.26
C ALA A 155 -4.12 1.81 23.89
N GLN A 156 -4.98 0.87 23.51
CA GLN A 156 -6.33 0.75 24.09
C GLN A 156 -6.27 0.46 25.59
N ARG A 157 -5.39 -0.45 26.04
CA ARG A 157 -5.20 -0.73 27.48
C ARG A 157 -4.70 0.49 28.23
N ARG A 158 -3.76 1.26 27.64
CA ARG A 158 -3.25 2.48 28.25
C ARG A 158 -4.33 3.56 28.34
N LEU A 159 -5.12 3.75 27.26
CA LEU A 159 -6.25 4.67 27.28
C LEU A 159 -7.27 4.33 28.37
N LYS A 160 -7.62 3.05 28.50
CA LYS A 160 -8.52 2.58 29.58
C LYS A 160 -7.92 2.77 30.98
N LYS A 161 -6.60 2.59 31.13
CA LYS A 161 -5.91 2.76 32.43
C LYS A 161 -5.87 4.22 32.87
N VAL A 162 -5.56 5.14 31.96
CA VAL A 162 -5.50 6.58 32.24
C VAL A 162 -6.90 7.17 32.34
N ASN A 163 -7.84 6.64 31.56
CA ASN A 163 -9.26 6.98 31.54
C ASN A 163 -9.55 8.49 31.37
N PRO A 164 -8.92 9.19 30.38
CA PRO A 164 -9.20 10.57 30.10
C PRO A 164 -10.57 10.73 29.42
N THR A 165 -11.16 11.91 29.49
CA THR A 165 -12.27 12.28 28.60
C THR A 165 -11.74 12.38 27.17
N VAL A 166 -12.19 11.52 26.27
CA VAL A 166 -11.77 11.50 24.88
C VAL A 166 -12.69 12.41 24.05
N VAL A 167 -12.10 13.44 23.45
CA VAL A 167 -12.77 14.36 22.53
C VAL A 167 -12.32 14.05 21.11
N ALA A 168 -13.20 13.48 20.29
CA ALA A 168 -12.90 13.17 18.90
C ALA A 168 -13.31 14.32 17.97
N ILE A 169 -12.40 14.71 17.08
CA ILE A 169 -12.64 15.75 16.08
C ILE A 169 -12.44 15.17 14.69
N THR A 170 -13.49 15.23 13.86
CA THR A 170 -13.46 14.76 12.46
C THR A 170 -14.07 15.81 11.53
N GLY A 171 -14.08 15.53 10.22
CA GLY A 171 -14.63 16.38 9.17
C GLY A 171 -13.71 16.43 7.94
N SER A 172 -14.14 17.07 6.86
CA SER A 172 -13.35 17.22 5.65
C SER A 172 -12.22 18.23 5.83
N TYR A 173 -12.51 19.39 6.43
CA TYR A 173 -11.56 20.48 6.63
C TYR A 173 -11.60 20.99 8.08
N GLY A 174 -10.54 21.67 8.52
CA GLY A 174 -10.49 22.36 9.82
C GLY A 174 -10.22 21.46 11.05
N LYS A 175 -10.11 20.14 10.90
CA LYS A 175 -9.87 19.18 12.01
C LYS A 175 -8.67 19.58 12.87
N THR A 176 -7.52 19.78 12.27
CA THR A 176 -6.26 20.07 12.98
C THR A 176 -6.31 21.41 13.70
N SER A 177 -6.90 22.43 13.08
CA SER A 177 -7.09 23.77 13.70
C SER A 177 -8.04 23.68 14.89
N THR A 178 -9.20 23.06 14.71
CA THR A 178 -10.19 22.86 15.80
C THR A 178 -9.62 22.05 16.95
N LYS A 179 -8.88 20.98 16.67
CA LYS A 179 -8.11 20.21 17.67
C LYS A 179 -7.17 21.11 18.47
N GLY A 180 -6.41 21.96 17.77
CA GLY A 180 -5.49 22.92 18.40
C GLY A 180 -6.21 23.91 19.30
N TYR A 181 -7.32 24.49 18.85
CA TYR A 181 -8.12 25.42 19.65
C TYR A 181 -8.71 24.76 20.91
N VAL A 182 -9.33 23.58 20.74
CA VAL A 182 -9.89 22.82 21.89
C VAL A 182 -8.80 22.47 22.89
N ALA A 183 -7.66 21.97 22.40
CA ALA A 183 -6.54 21.61 23.27
C ALA A 183 -5.97 22.81 24.02
N HIS A 184 -5.86 23.98 23.38
CA HIS A 184 -5.37 25.21 23.98
C HIS A 184 -6.33 25.74 25.06
N ILE A 185 -7.63 25.85 24.73
CA ILE A 185 -8.64 26.37 25.65
C ILE A 185 -8.77 25.47 26.88
N VAL A 186 -8.95 24.15 26.66
CA VAL A 186 -9.15 23.19 27.76
C VAL A 186 -7.85 23.01 28.56
N GLY A 187 -6.69 23.03 27.88
CA GLY A 187 -5.37 22.88 28.48
C GLY A 187 -4.98 24.03 29.41
N GLY A 188 -5.61 25.18 29.30
CA GLY A 188 -5.47 26.27 30.25
C GLY A 188 -6.06 26.01 31.63
N ALA A 189 -6.97 25.03 31.75
CA ALA A 189 -7.67 24.74 33.01
C ALA A 189 -7.34 23.35 33.56
N ILE A 190 -7.19 22.34 32.71
CA ILE A 190 -7.01 20.92 33.11
C ILE A 190 -5.98 20.21 32.24
N GLY A 191 -5.39 19.14 32.77
CA GLY A 191 -4.38 18.34 32.08
C GLY A 191 -4.91 17.80 30.75
N THR A 192 -4.51 18.41 29.65
CA THR A 192 -5.00 18.12 28.29
C THR A 192 -3.87 17.68 27.38
N MET A 193 -4.12 16.66 26.59
CA MET A 193 -3.22 16.18 25.52
C MET A 193 -3.98 16.14 24.20
N ALA A 194 -3.34 16.55 23.11
CA ALA A 194 -3.86 16.40 21.76
C ALA A 194 -3.01 15.49 20.92
N SER A 195 -3.60 14.81 19.94
CA SER A 195 -2.84 14.04 18.94
C SER A 195 -1.90 14.96 18.16
N PRO A 196 -0.58 14.67 18.08
CA PRO A 196 0.37 15.52 17.39
C PRO A 196 0.15 15.56 15.89
N ALA A 197 0.48 16.65 15.23
CA ALA A 197 0.37 16.85 13.78
C ALA A 197 -0.95 16.30 13.20
N SER A 198 -0.88 15.51 12.13
CA SER A 198 -2.00 14.83 11.50
C SER A 198 -2.06 13.33 11.85
N PHE A 199 -1.69 12.95 13.07
CA PHE A 199 -1.83 11.57 13.57
C PHE A 199 -3.30 11.25 13.82
N ASN A 200 -4.04 11.01 12.72
CA ASN A 200 -5.49 10.89 12.69
C ASN A 200 -6.00 9.53 12.21
N ASN A 201 -5.10 8.57 12.04
CA ASN A 201 -5.42 7.18 11.70
C ASN A 201 -5.12 6.24 12.88
N LEU A 202 -5.51 4.96 12.75
CA LEU A 202 -5.39 3.98 13.83
C LEU A 202 -3.98 3.87 14.41
N MET A 203 -2.96 3.82 13.56
CA MET A 203 -1.57 3.71 13.99
C MET A 203 -1.04 5.01 14.59
N GLY A 204 -1.40 6.16 14.02
CA GLY A 204 -1.01 7.47 14.54
C GLY A 204 -1.60 7.73 15.93
N LEU A 205 -2.88 7.43 16.12
CA LEU A 205 -3.52 7.55 17.44
C LEU A 205 -2.95 6.53 18.44
N SER A 206 -2.71 5.29 18.01
CA SER A 206 -2.06 4.27 18.87
C SER A 206 -0.68 4.72 19.32
N ARG A 207 0.10 5.31 18.39
CA ARG A 207 1.41 5.85 18.70
C ARG A 207 1.31 7.01 19.69
N THR A 208 0.43 7.95 19.45
CA THR A 208 0.17 9.09 20.35
C THR A 208 -0.14 8.60 21.76
N ILE A 209 -1.04 7.65 21.90
CA ILE A 209 -1.45 7.10 23.21
C ILE A 209 -0.29 6.37 23.87
N ASN A 210 0.44 5.53 23.15
CA ASN A 210 1.55 4.74 23.71
C ASN A 210 2.75 5.60 24.11
N GLU A 211 3.07 6.64 23.35
CA GLU A 211 4.26 7.46 23.58
C GLU A 211 3.99 8.67 24.48
N HIS A 212 2.82 9.27 24.41
CA HIS A 212 2.56 10.58 25.01
C HIS A 212 1.47 10.62 26.07
N LEU A 213 0.53 9.64 26.11
CA LEU A 213 -0.52 9.67 27.12
C LEU A 213 0.06 9.29 28.49
N VAL A 214 0.03 10.23 29.42
CA VAL A 214 0.56 10.05 30.79
C VAL A 214 -0.55 9.99 31.83
N ALA A 215 -0.24 9.40 32.98
CA ALA A 215 -1.15 9.43 34.14
C ALA A 215 -1.42 10.89 34.55
N GLY A 216 -2.67 11.19 34.89
CA GLY A 216 -3.10 12.55 35.20
C GLY A 216 -3.59 13.36 33.98
N THR A 217 -3.51 12.83 32.76
CA THR A 217 -4.19 13.43 31.61
C THR A 217 -5.70 13.34 31.82
N SER A 218 -6.38 14.46 31.94
CA SER A 218 -7.83 14.54 32.14
C SER A 218 -8.60 14.54 30.82
N VAL A 219 -8.03 15.15 29.76
CA VAL A 219 -8.65 15.24 28.43
C VAL A 219 -7.68 14.81 27.36
N PHE A 220 -8.14 13.95 26.45
CA PHE A 220 -7.41 13.56 25.24
C PHE A 220 -8.18 14.02 24.01
N VAL A 221 -7.63 15.00 23.25
CA VAL A 221 -8.22 15.52 22.02
C VAL A 221 -7.65 14.75 20.84
N ALA A 222 -8.47 13.87 20.25
CA ALA A 222 -8.10 12.98 19.17
C ALA A 222 -8.62 13.50 17.82
N GLU A 223 -7.72 13.78 16.88
CA GLU A 223 -8.12 14.00 15.50
C GLU A 223 -8.39 12.64 14.84
N MET A 224 -9.57 12.46 14.23
CA MET A 224 -9.96 11.25 13.53
C MET A 224 -10.16 11.52 12.04
N GLY A 225 -9.30 10.91 11.21
CA GLY A 225 -9.29 11.10 9.76
C GLY A 225 -10.19 10.09 9.05
N MET A 226 -10.92 10.57 8.04
CA MET A 226 -11.72 9.77 7.12
C MET A 226 -11.05 9.74 5.74
N ASN A 227 -10.38 8.67 5.41
CA ASN A 227 -9.75 8.45 4.10
C ASN A 227 -10.33 7.27 3.33
N ALA A 228 -11.28 6.56 3.91
CA ALA A 228 -12.06 5.50 3.30
C ALA A 228 -13.32 5.25 4.14
N GLU A 229 -14.32 4.60 3.55
CA GLU A 229 -15.53 4.19 4.24
C GLU A 229 -15.23 3.31 5.46
N GLY A 230 -15.97 3.50 6.56
CA GLY A 230 -15.81 2.73 7.80
C GLY A 230 -14.63 3.12 8.69
N ARG A 231 -13.75 4.04 8.28
CA ARG A 231 -12.55 4.42 9.06
C ARG A 231 -12.88 5.10 10.39
N ILE A 232 -13.85 5.99 10.42
CA ILE A 232 -14.28 6.62 11.69
C ILE A 232 -14.83 5.56 12.64
N ARG A 233 -15.65 4.64 12.14
CA ARG A 233 -16.18 3.50 12.94
C ARG A 233 -15.04 2.65 13.49
N GLU A 234 -14.02 2.34 12.70
CA GLU A 234 -12.84 1.61 13.18
C GLU A 234 -12.14 2.36 14.31
N LEU A 235 -11.90 3.66 14.15
CA LEU A 235 -11.22 4.49 15.15
C LEU A 235 -12.03 4.60 16.45
N THR A 236 -13.34 4.82 16.37
CA THR A 236 -14.21 4.93 17.54
C THR A 236 -14.40 3.58 18.26
N ASN A 237 -14.34 2.46 17.57
CA ASN A 237 -14.35 1.13 18.19
C ASN A 237 -13.07 0.87 19.01
N TRP A 238 -11.92 1.34 18.55
CA TRP A 238 -10.67 1.19 19.27
C TRP A 238 -10.48 2.24 20.37
N PHE A 239 -10.86 3.48 20.10
CA PHE A 239 -10.70 4.65 20.96
C PHE A 239 -12.05 5.37 21.09
N PRO A 240 -12.98 4.82 21.88
CA PRO A 240 -14.33 5.36 21.98
C PRO A 240 -14.31 6.78 22.56
N PRO A 241 -14.91 7.76 21.85
CA PRO A 241 -14.99 9.11 22.35
C PRO A 241 -16.14 9.29 23.35
N ASN A 242 -15.94 10.18 24.33
CA ASN A 242 -16.98 10.67 25.21
C ASN A 242 -17.72 11.85 24.55
N ILE A 243 -16.99 12.67 23.77
CA ILE A 243 -17.48 13.84 23.05
C ILE A 243 -16.99 13.73 21.62
N ALA A 244 -17.84 14.02 20.65
CA ALA A 244 -17.47 14.04 19.24
C ALA A 244 -17.91 15.36 18.58
N ALA A 245 -17.04 15.90 17.73
CA ALA A 245 -17.32 17.09 16.92
C ALA A 245 -17.00 16.81 15.45
N ILE A 246 -17.90 17.25 14.57
CA ILE A 246 -17.72 17.24 13.13
C ILE A 246 -17.53 18.71 12.70
N THR A 247 -16.39 19.04 12.12
CA THR A 247 -16.07 20.42 11.74
C THR A 247 -16.88 20.87 10.53
N VAL A 248 -16.62 20.25 9.39
CA VAL A 248 -17.35 20.51 8.14
C VAL A 248 -17.34 19.27 7.27
N ILE A 249 -18.42 19.05 6.55
CA ILE A 249 -18.53 18.02 5.51
C ILE A 249 -18.47 18.72 4.15
N GLY A 250 -17.51 18.35 3.31
CA GLY A 250 -17.29 18.91 1.99
C GLY A 250 -16.61 17.93 1.06
N GLU A 251 -16.37 18.36 -0.17
CA GLU A 251 -15.76 17.56 -1.24
C GLU A 251 -14.29 17.22 -0.96
N ALA A 252 -14.03 16.34 -0.02
CA ALA A 252 -12.71 15.82 0.27
C ALA A 252 -12.70 14.31 0.00
N HIS A 253 -11.61 13.83 -0.63
CA HIS A 253 -11.43 12.40 -0.96
C HIS A 253 -12.47 11.81 -1.92
N MET A 254 -13.08 12.62 -2.79
CA MET A 254 -14.08 12.19 -3.79
C MET A 254 -13.62 11.02 -4.65
N GLU A 255 -12.32 10.93 -4.98
CA GLU A 255 -11.77 9.80 -5.74
C GLU A 255 -11.91 8.44 -5.04
N ARG A 256 -12.18 8.42 -3.73
CA ARG A 256 -12.23 7.21 -2.89
C ARG A 256 -13.56 6.98 -2.21
N LEU A 257 -14.36 8.02 -2.08
CA LEU A 257 -15.62 7.97 -1.34
C LEU A 257 -16.85 8.12 -2.25
N GLY A 258 -16.64 8.50 -3.51
CA GLY A 258 -17.69 8.76 -4.48
C GLY A 258 -18.28 10.15 -4.37
#